data_dda33e762f31123cc84177882807b4c5
#
_entry.id   dda33e762f31123cc84177882807b4c5
#
_cell.length_a   1.000
_cell.length_b   1.000
_cell.length_c   1.000
_cell.angle_alpha   90.00
_cell.angle_beta   90.00
_cell.angle_gamma   90.00
#
_symmetry.space_group_name_H-M   'P 1'
#
loop_
_entity.id
_entity.type
_entity.pdbx_description
1 polymer ?
#
loop_
_entity_poly.entity_id
_entity_poly.type
_entity_poly.pdbx_seq_one_letter_code
_entity_poly.pdbx_strand_id
1 'polypeptide(L)'
;YQRIRRDSDAVVSFQESLDLLKDIKDVPDIMDTKVRLTSYQLESSVRTKQYASTERILGQYKALLDEQYKIYQEKNDLLSIKREYWLLYSFYTSFYLSQGDLENAKRSLDQASSYADSNWVEGDYAINTYLTVKARYHKAAGDIPLALHCINEVLETERLPEDIQFKADILKEQGQLGEVMALYDELYSTLTKRRGTSFLRQVNQLRTLHELHEKELKETELKEAGQRIARKQDLLIFIL
;
A
#
# COMPACT_ATOMS: atom_id res chain seq x y z
N TYR A 1 -4.75 9.91 13.36
CA TYR A 1 -4.91 8.81 14.34
C TYR A 1 -5.57 7.57 13.72
N GLN A 2 -6.73 7.69 13.06
CA GLN A 2 -7.42 6.55 12.44
C GLN A 2 -6.64 5.91 11.28
N ARG A 3 -5.86 6.68 10.51
CA ARG A 3 -5.05 6.15 9.39
C ARG A 3 -3.86 5.35 9.91
N ILE A 4 -3.14 5.85 10.91
CA ILE A 4 -2.02 5.14 11.55
C ILE A 4 -2.47 3.79 12.12
N ARG A 5 -3.65 3.73 12.75
CA ARG A 5 -4.21 2.47 13.26
C ARG A 5 -4.53 1.48 12.12
N ARG A 6 -5.10 1.97 11.00
CA ARG A 6 -5.38 1.13 9.82
C ARG A 6 -4.11 0.60 9.16
N ASP A 7 -3.07 1.42 9.08
CA ASP A 7 -1.78 0.99 8.53
C ASP A 7 -1.09 -0.04 9.45
N SER A 8 -1.20 0.11 10.78
CA SER A 8 -0.72 -0.90 11.73
C SER A 8 -1.49 -2.22 11.63
N ASP A 9 -2.81 -2.17 11.50
CA ASP A 9 -3.66 -3.34 11.28
C ASP A 9 -3.33 -4.00 9.91
N ALA A 10 -3.02 -3.20 8.89
CA ALA A 10 -2.60 -3.70 7.58
C ALA A 10 -1.27 -4.47 7.64
N VAL A 11 -0.29 -3.99 8.41
CA VAL A 11 0.98 -4.71 8.61
C VAL A 11 0.75 -6.12 9.16
N VAL A 12 -0.16 -6.26 10.13
CA VAL A 12 -0.53 -7.55 10.73
C VAL A 12 -1.24 -8.43 9.70
N SER A 13 -2.26 -7.89 9.00
CA SER A 13 -3.03 -8.66 8.01
C SER A 13 -2.17 -9.13 6.83
N PHE A 14 -1.19 -8.33 6.40
CA PHE A 14 -0.22 -8.76 5.38
C PHE A 14 0.68 -9.87 5.90
N GLN A 15 1.11 -9.81 7.18
CA GLN A 15 1.91 -10.88 7.79
C GLN A 15 1.11 -12.19 7.86
N GLU A 16 -0.13 -12.15 8.33
CA GLU A 16 -1.01 -13.32 8.35
C GLU A 16 -1.21 -13.92 6.95
N SER A 17 -1.38 -13.07 5.93
CA SER A 17 -1.48 -13.52 4.53
C SER A 17 -0.20 -14.19 4.04
N LEU A 18 0.98 -13.65 4.40
CA LEU A 18 2.27 -14.25 4.07
C LEU A 18 2.49 -15.59 4.79
N ASP A 19 2.04 -15.70 6.04
CA ASP A 19 2.13 -16.95 6.81
C ASP A 19 1.27 -18.05 6.20
N LEU A 20 0.08 -17.74 5.67
CA LEU A 20 -0.74 -18.68 4.91
C LEU A 20 -0.07 -19.18 3.62
N LEU A 21 0.75 -18.36 2.99
CA LEU A 21 1.47 -18.71 1.76
C LEU A 21 2.81 -19.39 2.00
N LYS A 22 3.26 -19.53 3.26
CA LYS A 22 4.61 -20.00 3.61
C LYS A 22 4.90 -21.41 3.09
N ASP A 23 3.93 -22.30 3.24
CA ASP A 23 4.10 -23.73 2.91
C ASP A 23 3.74 -24.06 1.45
N ILE A 24 3.23 -23.05 0.70
CA ILE A 24 2.90 -23.26 -0.70
C ILE A 24 4.17 -23.05 -1.53
N LYS A 25 4.65 -24.15 -2.13
CA LYS A 25 5.84 -24.19 -2.99
C LYS A 25 5.41 -24.50 -4.42
N ASP A 26 6.26 -24.11 -5.35
CA ASP A 26 6.21 -24.53 -6.78
C ASP A 26 5.03 -23.97 -7.60
N VAL A 27 4.37 -22.90 -7.17
CA VAL A 27 3.40 -22.18 -7.99
C VAL A 27 4.00 -20.81 -8.33
N PRO A 28 4.33 -20.52 -9.62
CA PRO A 28 5.02 -19.28 -10.02
C PRO A 28 4.33 -18.00 -9.53
N ASP A 29 3.00 -17.95 -9.60
CA ASP A 29 2.21 -16.79 -9.18
C ASP A 29 2.25 -16.53 -7.67
N ILE A 30 2.66 -17.51 -6.88
CA ILE A 30 2.77 -17.36 -5.42
C ILE A 30 3.99 -16.52 -5.03
N MET A 31 5.11 -16.68 -5.73
CA MET A 31 6.30 -15.86 -5.48
C MET A 31 5.98 -14.39 -5.76
N ASP A 32 5.35 -14.07 -6.88
CA ASP A 32 4.92 -12.71 -7.21
C ASP A 32 3.92 -12.16 -6.19
N THR A 33 3.05 -13.02 -5.68
CA THR A 33 2.11 -12.64 -4.62
C THR A 33 2.82 -12.34 -3.30
N LYS A 34 3.80 -13.17 -2.90
CA LYS A 34 4.63 -12.92 -1.70
C LYS A 34 5.40 -11.61 -1.83
N VAL A 35 6.01 -11.34 -2.97
CA VAL A 35 6.73 -10.09 -3.25
C VAL A 35 5.79 -8.89 -3.11
N ARG A 36 4.61 -8.91 -3.73
CA ARG A 36 3.61 -7.83 -3.63
C ARG A 36 3.10 -7.62 -2.20
N LEU A 37 2.76 -8.67 -1.49
CA LEU A 37 2.28 -8.56 -0.10
C LEU A 37 3.37 -7.98 0.80
N THR A 38 4.63 -8.40 0.61
CA THR A 38 5.75 -7.87 1.39
C THR A 38 6.02 -6.40 1.08
N SER A 39 5.88 -5.97 -0.18
CA SER A 39 6.02 -4.55 -0.54
C SER A 39 4.92 -3.68 0.09
N TYR A 40 3.66 -4.14 0.12
CA TYR A 40 2.57 -3.42 0.79
C TYR A 40 2.73 -3.40 2.32
N GLN A 41 3.20 -4.51 2.90
CA GLN A 41 3.54 -4.57 4.33
C GLN A 41 4.63 -3.55 4.67
N LEU A 42 5.66 -3.47 3.83
CA LEU A 42 6.77 -2.55 3.98
C LEU A 42 6.31 -1.09 3.89
N GLU A 43 5.50 -0.76 2.90
CA GLU A 43 4.92 0.58 2.74
C GLU A 43 4.15 1.01 3.99
N SER A 44 3.28 0.13 4.51
CA SER A 44 2.51 0.38 5.73
C SER A 44 3.40 0.53 6.98
N SER A 45 4.46 -0.28 7.09
CA SER A 45 5.43 -0.23 8.19
C SER A 45 6.25 1.07 8.19
N VAL A 46 6.70 1.53 7.02
CA VAL A 46 7.40 2.82 6.85
C VAL A 46 6.50 3.98 7.26
N ARG A 47 5.23 3.97 6.85
CA ARG A 47 4.26 5.02 7.21
C ARG A 47 3.98 5.08 8.71
N THR A 48 3.97 3.94 9.39
CA THR A 48 3.70 3.87 10.84
C THR A 48 4.94 4.09 11.69
N LYS A 49 6.09 4.30 11.07
CA LYS A 49 7.40 4.50 11.74
C LYS A 49 7.78 3.35 12.69
N GLN A 50 7.40 2.12 12.33
CA GLN A 50 7.74 0.91 13.09
C GLN A 50 9.13 0.41 12.70
N TYR A 51 10.17 1.13 13.07
CA TYR A 51 11.54 0.95 12.56
C TYR A 51 12.08 -0.49 12.68
N ALA A 52 11.90 -1.14 13.83
CA ALA A 52 12.39 -2.52 14.02
C ALA A 52 11.68 -3.53 13.09
N SER A 53 10.37 -3.37 12.89
CA SER A 53 9.64 -4.22 11.95
C SER A 53 9.98 -3.87 10.51
N THR A 54 10.19 -2.59 10.18
CA THR A 54 10.58 -2.14 8.84
C THR A 54 11.89 -2.75 8.40
N GLU A 55 12.92 -2.73 9.26
CA GLU A 55 14.23 -3.34 8.97
C GLU A 55 14.11 -4.84 8.67
N ARG A 56 13.36 -5.56 9.50
CA ARG A 56 13.09 -7.00 9.29
C ARG A 56 12.38 -7.25 7.96
N ILE A 57 11.34 -6.46 7.65
CA ILE A 57 10.55 -6.62 6.41
C ILE A 57 11.43 -6.28 5.18
N LEU A 58 12.29 -5.26 5.26
CA LEU A 58 13.27 -4.95 4.21
C LEU A 58 14.18 -6.14 3.91
N GLY A 59 14.70 -6.80 4.95
CA GLY A 59 15.52 -8.01 4.81
C GLY A 59 14.73 -9.16 4.17
N GLN A 60 13.49 -9.37 4.56
CA GLN A 60 12.61 -10.39 3.97
C GLN A 60 12.30 -10.08 2.50
N TYR A 61 12.00 -8.83 2.18
CA TYR A 61 11.73 -8.40 0.81
C TYR A 61 12.93 -8.63 -0.09
N LYS A 62 14.12 -8.23 0.37
CA LYS A 62 15.37 -8.49 -0.35
C LYS A 62 15.59 -9.98 -0.60
N ALA A 63 15.40 -10.82 0.40
CA ALA A 63 15.57 -12.27 0.26
C ALA A 63 14.60 -12.87 -0.78
N LEU A 64 13.35 -12.44 -0.78
CA LEU A 64 12.37 -12.86 -1.80
C LEU A 64 12.77 -12.41 -3.20
N LEU A 65 13.28 -11.19 -3.35
CA LEU A 65 13.75 -10.69 -4.65
C LEU A 65 15.00 -11.42 -5.13
N ASP A 66 15.94 -11.74 -4.24
CA ASP A 66 17.16 -12.50 -4.57
C ASP A 66 16.80 -13.96 -5.03
N GLU A 67 15.74 -14.55 -4.47
CA GLU A 67 15.20 -15.83 -4.91
C GLU A 67 14.49 -15.70 -6.27
N GLN A 68 13.63 -14.71 -6.41
CA GLN A 68 12.90 -14.44 -7.64
C GLN A 68 13.83 -14.08 -8.81
N TYR A 69 14.93 -13.37 -8.54
CA TYR A 69 15.92 -13.00 -9.54
C TYR A 69 16.45 -14.20 -10.31
N LYS A 70 16.71 -15.32 -9.64
CA LYS A 70 17.18 -16.56 -10.28
C LYS A 70 16.16 -17.08 -11.29
N ILE A 71 14.87 -17.04 -10.92
CA ILE A 71 13.76 -17.49 -11.80
C ILE A 71 13.65 -16.58 -13.03
N TYR A 72 13.73 -15.26 -12.84
CA TYR A 72 13.63 -14.30 -13.94
C TYR A 72 14.87 -14.30 -14.85
N GLN A 73 16.05 -14.59 -14.30
CA GLN A 73 17.27 -14.78 -15.07
C GLN A 73 17.15 -15.97 -16.01
N GLU A 74 16.60 -17.08 -15.54
CA GLU A 74 16.35 -18.29 -16.38
C GLU A 74 15.32 -18.00 -17.49
N LYS A 75 14.33 -17.14 -17.22
CA LYS A 75 13.30 -16.73 -18.20
C LYS A 75 13.76 -15.61 -19.14
N ASN A 76 14.95 -15.05 -18.96
CA ASN A 76 15.48 -13.89 -19.68
C ASN A 76 14.57 -12.63 -19.59
N ASP A 77 13.84 -12.48 -18.49
CA ASP A 77 12.97 -11.33 -18.16
C ASP A 77 13.48 -10.60 -16.93
N LEU A 78 14.50 -9.79 -17.10
CA LEU A 78 15.12 -9.05 -15.99
C LEU A 78 14.47 -7.67 -15.73
N LEU A 79 13.57 -7.22 -16.60
CA LEU A 79 12.99 -5.88 -16.48
C LEU A 79 12.08 -5.78 -15.25
N SER A 80 11.20 -6.76 -15.07
CA SER A 80 10.27 -6.81 -13.93
C SER A 80 10.99 -6.85 -12.59
N ILE A 81 12.04 -7.67 -12.49
CA ILE A 81 12.79 -7.78 -11.23
C ILE A 81 13.64 -6.53 -10.94
N LYS A 82 14.17 -5.85 -11.96
CA LYS A 82 14.87 -4.56 -11.78
C LYS A 82 13.96 -3.52 -11.14
N ARG A 83 12.69 -3.48 -11.56
CA ARG A 83 11.69 -2.57 -10.99
C ARG A 83 11.46 -2.82 -9.50
N GLU A 84 11.41 -4.08 -9.09
CA GLU A 84 11.26 -4.44 -7.67
C GLU A 84 12.52 -4.07 -6.85
N TYR A 85 13.73 -4.23 -7.39
CA TYR A 85 14.95 -3.74 -6.72
C TYR A 85 14.99 -2.21 -6.62
N TRP A 86 14.52 -1.50 -7.63
CA TRP A 86 14.38 -0.05 -7.56
C TRP A 86 13.48 0.37 -6.40
N LEU A 87 12.33 -0.28 -6.30
CA LEU A 87 11.37 -0.05 -5.21
C LEU A 87 11.96 -0.41 -3.84
N LEU A 88 12.64 -1.56 -3.73
CA LEU A 88 13.32 -1.98 -2.50
C LEU A 88 14.31 -0.92 -2.02
N TYR A 89 15.20 -0.44 -2.89
CA TYR A 89 16.20 0.55 -2.50
C TYR A 89 15.60 1.94 -2.24
N SER A 90 14.47 2.27 -2.85
CA SER A 90 13.68 3.45 -2.49
C SER A 90 13.13 3.33 -1.05
N PHE A 91 12.66 2.15 -0.65
CA PHE A 91 12.25 1.91 0.73
C PHE A 91 13.43 1.94 1.73
N TYR A 92 14.60 1.39 1.37
CA TYR A 92 15.80 1.55 2.20
C TYR A 92 16.17 3.02 2.38
N THR A 93 16.10 3.81 1.31
CA THR A 93 16.35 5.27 1.40
C THR A 93 15.37 5.92 2.36
N SER A 94 14.07 5.62 2.25
CA SER A 94 13.04 6.14 3.14
C SER A 94 13.28 5.73 4.60
N PHE A 95 13.71 4.50 4.83
CA PHE A 95 14.04 3.97 6.16
C PHE A 95 15.21 4.72 6.78
N TYR A 96 16.32 4.88 6.08
CA TYR A 96 17.48 5.62 6.57
C TYR A 96 17.20 7.10 6.78
N LEU A 97 16.42 7.74 5.89
CA LEU A 97 15.95 9.12 6.10
C LEU A 97 15.16 9.27 7.40
N SER A 98 14.33 8.29 7.72
CA SER A 98 13.53 8.32 8.94
C SER A 98 14.37 8.23 10.23
N GLN A 99 15.58 7.71 10.11
CA GLN A 99 16.58 7.64 11.19
C GLN A 99 17.56 8.81 11.19
N GLY A 100 17.50 9.69 10.20
CA GLY A 100 18.45 10.79 10.03
C GLY A 100 19.80 10.35 9.46
N ASP A 101 19.92 9.12 8.98
CA ASP A 101 21.14 8.56 8.38
C ASP A 101 21.24 8.93 6.89
N LEU A 102 21.71 10.14 6.61
CA LEU A 102 21.83 10.66 5.25
C LEU A 102 22.87 9.91 4.41
N GLU A 103 23.89 9.33 5.01
CA GLU A 103 24.93 8.60 4.28
C GLU A 103 24.36 7.29 3.70
N ASN A 104 23.72 6.47 4.52
CA ASN A 104 23.11 5.24 4.05
C ASN A 104 21.87 5.51 3.18
N ALA A 105 21.13 6.60 3.43
CA ALA A 105 20.06 7.05 2.55
C ALA A 105 20.60 7.36 1.15
N LYS A 106 21.73 8.09 1.05
CA LYS A 106 22.38 8.38 -0.23
C LYS A 106 22.82 7.11 -0.95
N ARG A 107 23.50 6.22 -0.27
CA ARG A 107 23.96 4.95 -0.86
C ARG A 107 22.78 4.14 -1.42
N SER A 108 21.67 4.07 -0.68
CA SER A 108 20.47 3.37 -1.13
C SER A 108 19.81 4.06 -2.32
N LEU A 109 19.78 5.40 -2.34
CA LEU A 109 19.25 6.17 -3.46
C LEU A 109 20.10 5.99 -4.73
N ASP A 110 21.41 5.99 -4.61
CA ASP A 110 22.33 5.72 -5.71
C ASP A 110 22.16 4.29 -6.25
N GLN A 111 21.95 3.31 -5.36
CA GLN A 111 21.62 1.94 -5.76
C GLN A 111 20.27 1.87 -6.46
N ALA A 112 19.22 2.51 -5.95
CA ALA A 112 17.94 2.59 -6.65
C ALA A 112 18.15 3.14 -8.07
N SER A 113 18.88 4.24 -8.22
CA SER A 113 19.15 4.86 -9.52
C SER A 113 19.83 3.90 -10.52
N SER A 114 20.64 2.95 -10.05
CA SER A 114 21.32 1.98 -10.92
C SER A 114 20.37 0.96 -11.56
N TYR A 115 19.16 0.81 -11.05
CA TYR A 115 18.11 -0.05 -11.60
C TYR A 115 17.14 0.69 -12.52
N ALA A 116 17.27 2.03 -12.65
CA ALA A 116 16.41 2.81 -13.53
C ALA A 116 16.53 2.34 -14.99
N ASP A 117 15.38 2.24 -15.66
CA ASP A 117 15.30 1.84 -17.06
C ASP A 117 14.46 2.86 -17.86
N SER A 118 14.94 3.25 -19.04
CA SER A 118 14.27 4.23 -19.90
C SER A 118 12.94 3.75 -20.48
N ASN A 119 12.65 2.46 -20.40
CA ASN A 119 11.40 1.88 -20.90
C ASN A 119 10.25 1.95 -19.89
N TRP A 120 10.50 2.49 -18.70
CA TRP A 120 9.42 2.60 -17.70
C TRP A 120 8.50 3.77 -18.02
N VAL A 121 7.21 3.53 -17.83
CA VAL A 121 6.16 4.50 -18.15
C VAL A 121 6.05 5.53 -17.03
N GLU A 122 5.98 6.80 -17.40
CA GLU A 122 5.71 7.91 -16.51
C GLU A 122 4.42 7.68 -15.70
N GLY A 123 4.44 7.99 -14.42
CA GLY A 123 3.32 7.73 -13.50
C GLY A 123 3.28 6.31 -12.92
N ASP A 124 4.24 5.45 -13.25
CA ASP A 124 4.38 4.15 -12.57
C ASP A 124 4.59 4.34 -11.06
N TYR A 125 3.97 3.50 -10.25
CA TYR A 125 4.07 3.53 -8.80
C TYR A 125 5.52 3.51 -8.29
N ALA A 126 6.41 2.72 -8.93
CA ALA A 126 7.80 2.65 -8.52
C ALA A 126 8.57 3.95 -8.82
N ILE A 127 8.26 4.60 -9.95
CA ILE A 127 8.84 5.90 -10.31
C ILE A 127 8.39 6.97 -9.31
N ASN A 128 7.09 7.06 -9.03
CA ASN A 128 6.56 8.04 -8.09
C ASN A 128 7.12 7.82 -6.68
N THR A 129 7.25 6.56 -6.24
CA THR A 129 7.87 6.22 -4.96
C THR A 129 9.33 6.67 -4.92
N TYR A 130 10.10 6.39 -5.96
CA TYR A 130 11.50 6.82 -6.06
C TYR A 130 11.63 8.34 -6.06
N LEU A 131 10.86 9.05 -6.88
CA LEU A 131 10.91 10.51 -6.96
C LEU A 131 10.49 11.17 -5.64
N THR A 132 9.48 10.66 -4.96
CA THR A 132 9.07 11.13 -3.64
C THR A 132 10.20 10.96 -2.61
N VAL A 133 10.86 9.81 -2.60
CA VAL A 133 11.96 9.54 -1.67
C VAL A 133 13.19 10.36 -2.02
N LYS A 134 13.49 10.53 -3.31
CA LYS A 134 14.56 11.41 -3.82
C LYS A 134 14.31 12.87 -3.41
N ALA A 135 13.09 13.37 -3.55
CA ALA A 135 12.71 14.71 -3.08
C ALA A 135 12.96 14.88 -1.57
N ARG A 136 12.58 13.89 -0.77
CA ARG A 136 12.80 13.89 0.68
C ARG A 136 14.28 13.86 1.05
N TYR A 137 15.07 13.07 0.33
CA TYR A 137 16.53 13.04 0.50
C TYR A 137 17.12 14.42 0.21
N HIS A 138 16.80 15.05 -0.93
CA HIS A 138 17.35 16.36 -1.29
C HIS A 138 16.93 17.45 -0.31
N LYS A 139 15.67 17.41 0.19
CA LYS A 139 15.25 18.32 1.28
C LYS A 139 16.13 18.13 2.52
N ALA A 140 16.36 16.90 2.96
CA ALA A 140 17.16 16.60 4.14
C ALA A 140 18.64 16.95 3.94
N ALA A 141 19.15 16.86 2.72
CA ALA A 141 20.51 17.28 2.33
C ALA A 141 20.65 18.80 2.11
N GLY A 142 19.56 19.58 2.18
CA GLY A 142 19.55 21.03 1.99
C GLY A 142 19.45 21.49 0.52
N ASP A 143 19.31 20.55 -0.44
CA ASP A 143 19.13 20.85 -1.86
C ASP A 143 17.64 21.06 -2.18
N ILE A 144 17.15 22.23 -1.79
CA ILE A 144 15.73 22.58 -1.93
C ILE A 144 15.27 22.67 -3.40
N PRO A 145 16.05 23.25 -4.34
CA PRO A 145 15.65 23.29 -5.75
C PRO A 145 15.41 21.90 -6.33
N LEU A 146 16.29 20.93 -6.06
CA LEU A 146 16.13 19.57 -6.56
C LEU A 146 15.01 18.80 -5.85
N ALA A 147 14.79 19.08 -4.56
CA ALA A 147 13.64 18.54 -3.82
C ALA A 147 12.31 19.00 -4.44
N LEU A 148 12.18 20.30 -4.77
CA LEU A 148 11.00 20.86 -5.43
C LEU A 148 10.81 20.31 -6.85
N HIS A 149 11.88 20.14 -7.61
CA HIS A 149 11.83 19.56 -8.95
C HIS A 149 11.25 18.14 -8.88
N CYS A 150 11.82 17.25 -8.07
CA CYS A 150 11.34 15.87 -7.95
C CYS A 150 9.88 15.77 -7.47
N ILE A 151 9.48 16.58 -6.48
CA ILE A 151 8.09 16.50 -5.98
C ILE A 151 7.09 17.08 -6.99
N ASN A 152 7.49 18.05 -7.82
CA ASN A 152 6.65 18.54 -8.89
C ASN A 152 6.37 17.47 -9.94
N GLU A 153 7.38 16.71 -10.38
CA GLU A 153 7.22 15.58 -11.31
C GLU A 153 6.21 14.54 -10.75
N VAL A 154 6.30 14.20 -9.45
CA VAL A 154 5.30 13.32 -8.81
C VAL A 154 3.90 13.91 -8.89
N LEU A 155 3.75 15.21 -8.57
CA LEU A 155 2.44 15.89 -8.54
C LEU A 155 1.83 16.12 -9.93
N GLU A 156 2.58 15.98 -11.02
CA GLU A 156 2.07 15.99 -12.38
C GLU A 156 1.32 14.68 -12.70
N THR A 157 1.79 13.56 -12.18
CA THR A 157 1.23 12.24 -12.44
C THR A 157 0.26 11.76 -11.36
N GLU A 158 0.56 12.03 -10.09
CA GLU A 158 -0.27 11.60 -8.95
C GLU A 158 -0.26 12.67 -7.85
N ARG A 159 -1.45 13.06 -7.40
CA ARG A 159 -1.64 14.10 -6.37
C ARG A 159 -2.07 13.49 -5.04
N LEU A 160 -1.13 12.83 -4.36
CA LEU A 160 -1.39 12.29 -3.03
C LEU A 160 -1.36 13.40 -1.96
N PRO A 161 -2.22 13.35 -0.95
CA PRO A 161 -2.23 14.33 0.14
C PRO A 161 -0.89 14.51 0.82
N GLU A 162 -0.12 13.44 0.95
CA GLU A 162 1.20 13.43 1.57
C GLU A 162 2.25 14.21 0.76
N ASP A 163 2.17 14.14 -0.55
CA ASP A 163 3.10 14.80 -1.46
C ASP A 163 2.75 16.27 -1.61
N ILE A 164 1.46 16.60 -1.65
CA ILE A 164 0.98 17.98 -1.59
C ILE A 164 1.44 18.64 -0.28
N GLN A 165 1.26 17.96 0.86
CA GLN A 165 1.70 18.44 2.16
C GLN A 165 3.22 18.64 2.20
N PHE A 166 4.00 17.68 1.67
CA PHE A 166 5.45 17.76 1.63
C PHE A 166 5.92 18.99 0.83
N LYS A 167 5.33 19.24 -0.35
CA LYS A 167 5.62 20.46 -1.13
C LYS A 167 5.25 21.73 -0.37
N ALA A 168 4.08 21.76 0.24
CA ALA A 168 3.63 22.92 1.04
C ALA A 168 4.58 23.21 2.20
N ASP A 169 5.12 22.19 2.88
CA ASP A 169 6.08 22.36 3.97
C ASP A 169 7.40 22.97 3.48
N ILE A 170 7.89 22.55 2.30
CA ILE A 170 9.09 23.16 1.69
C ILE A 170 8.85 24.63 1.36
N LEU A 171 7.75 24.95 0.66
CA LEU A 171 7.43 26.30 0.25
C LEU A 171 7.19 27.24 1.46
N LYS A 172 6.62 26.70 2.54
CA LYS A 172 6.45 27.42 3.82
C LYS A 172 7.81 27.80 4.42
N GLU A 173 8.77 26.89 4.43
CA GLU A 173 10.14 27.15 4.91
C GLU A 173 10.84 28.23 4.04
N GLN A 174 10.46 28.34 2.75
CA GLN A 174 10.95 29.38 1.84
C GLN A 174 10.15 30.70 1.90
N GLY A 175 9.12 30.81 2.74
CA GLY A 175 8.31 31.99 2.88
C GLY A 175 7.30 32.25 1.73
N GLN A 176 7.08 31.26 0.86
CA GLN A 176 6.20 31.35 -0.31
C GLN A 176 4.73 31.11 0.07
N LEU A 177 4.19 31.93 0.99
CA LEU A 177 2.90 31.72 1.64
C LEU A 177 1.72 31.69 0.66
N GLY A 178 1.75 32.42 -0.45
CA GLY A 178 0.69 32.41 -1.45
C GLY A 178 0.50 31.04 -2.10
N GLU A 179 1.59 30.38 -2.49
CA GLU A 179 1.55 29.03 -3.05
C GLU A 179 1.15 27.99 -1.99
N VAL A 180 1.61 28.15 -0.76
CA VAL A 180 1.23 27.30 0.37
C VAL A 180 -0.28 27.30 0.59
N MET A 181 -0.93 28.46 0.54
CA MET A 181 -2.38 28.57 0.69
C MET A 181 -3.12 27.81 -0.41
N ALA A 182 -2.71 27.97 -1.67
CA ALA A 182 -3.32 27.24 -2.79
C ALA A 182 -3.18 25.70 -2.62
N LEU A 183 -2.02 25.22 -2.16
CA LEU A 183 -1.83 23.79 -1.87
C LEU A 183 -2.67 23.29 -0.69
N TYR A 184 -2.87 24.08 0.33
CA TYR A 184 -3.74 23.72 1.44
C TYR A 184 -5.22 23.67 1.05
N ASP A 185 -5.69 24.58 0.19
CA ASP A 185 -7.06 24.53 -0.37
C ASP A 185 -7.26 23.24 -1.19
N GLU A 186 -6.29 22.88 -2.00
CA GLU A 186 -6.29 21.62 -2.76
C GLU A 186 -6.28 20.41 -1.81
N LEU A 187 -5.42 20.41 -0.80
CA LEU A 187 -5.32 19.34 0.20
C LEU A 187 -6.65 19.16 0.93
N TYR A 188 -7.27 20.25 1.35
CA TYR A 188 -8.58 20.21 2.01
C TYR A 188 -9.66 19.61 1.10
N SER A 189 -9.72 20.06 -0.15
CA SER A 189 -10.65 19.52 -1.15
C SER A 189 -10.45 18.01 -1.37
N THR A 190 -9.21 17.58 -1.53
CA THR A 190 -8.84 16.16 -1.75
C THR A 190 -9.20 15.30 -0.55
N LEU A 191 -8.91 15.76 0.67
CA LEU A 191 -9.24 15.02 1.90
C LEU A 191 -10.75 14.95 2.13
N THR A 192 -11.49 16.01 1.81
CA THR A 192 -12.95 16.03 1.93
C THR A 192 -13.60 15.08 0.96
N LYS A 193 -13.16 15.05 -0.30
CA LYS A 193 -13.64 14.07 -1.30
C LYS A 193 -13.35 12.63 -0.86
N ARG A 194 -12.12 12.34 -0.38
CA ARG A 194 -11.75 10.99 0.11
C ARG A 194 -12.56 10.54 1.32
N ARG A 195 -12.86 11.44 2.26
CA ARG A 195 -13.71 11.14 3.43
C ARG A 195 -15.13 10.83 3.01
N GLY A 196 -15.72 11.63 2.10
CA GLY A 196 -17.06 11.41 1.57
C GLY A 196 -17.19 10.05 0.89
N THR A 197 -16.27 9.69 -0.01
CA THR A 197 -16.28 8.38 -0.71
C THR A 197 -16.05 7.20 0.23
N SER A 198 -15.19 7.35 1.26
CA SER A 198 -14.98 6.30 2.26
C SER A 198 -16.23 6.07 3.10
N PHE A 199 -16.90 7.13 3.53
CA PHE A 199 -18.15 7.06 4.29
C PHE A 199 -19.26 6.37 3.48
N LEU A 200 -19.48 6.79 2.23
CA LEU A 200 -20.46 6.17 1.33
C LEU A 200 -20.19 4.68 1.10
N ARG A 201 -18.90 4.31 0.97
CA ARG A 201 -18.52 2.89 0.84
C ARG A 201 -18.87 2.09 2.09
N GLN A 202 -18.61 2.64 3.28
CA GLN A 202 -18.96 1.98 4.55
C GLN A 202 -20.47 1.82 4.71
N VAL A 203 -21.25 2.85 4.36
CA VAL A 203 -22.72 2.78 4.37
C VAL A 203 -23.24 1.71 3.42
N ASN A 204 -22.70 1.64 2.20
CA ASN A 204 -23.07 0.60 1.24
C ASN A 204 -22.72 -0.81 1.73
N GLN A 205 -21.54 -0.99 2.34
CA GLN A 205 -21.17 -2.29 2.94
C GLN A 205 -22.12 -2.71 4.07
N LEU A 206 -22.48 -1.79 4.96
CA LEU A 206 -23.45 -2.07 6.03
C LEU A 206 -24.83 -2.43 5.47
N ARG A 207 -25.27 -1.74 4.42
CA ARG A 207 -26.53 -2.05 3.75
C ARG A 207 -26.52 -3.44 3.14
N THR A 208 -25.46 -3.81 2.43
CA THR A 208 -25.32 -5.15 1.84
C THR A 208 -25.31 -6.24 2.92
N LEU A 209 -24.62 -6.03 4.02
CA LEU A 209 -24.63 -6.97 5.15
C LEU A 209 -26.01 -7.13 5.76
N HIS A 210 -26.76 -6.03 5.92
CA HIS A 210 -28.13 -6.07 6.42
C HIS A 210 -29.06 -6.85 5.48
N GLU A 211 -28.98 -6.61 4.16
CA GLU A 211 -29.77 -7.31 3.15
C GLU A 211 -29.47 -8.83 3.14
N LEU A 212 -28.20 -9.22 3.30
CA LEU A 212 -27.79 -10.62 3.42
C LEU A 212 -28.38 -11.27 4.68
N HIS A 213 -28.27 -10.58 5.82
CA HIS A 213 -28.80 -11.07 7.09
C HIS A 213 -30.33 -11.25 7.05
N GLU A 214 -31.06 -10.30 6.49
CA GLU A 214 -32.51 -10.44 6.29
C GLU A 214 -32.89 -11.65 5.39
N LYS A 215 -32.07 -11.88 4.35
CA LYS A 215 -32.26 -13.03 3.47
C LYS A 215 -32.04 -14.35 4.20
N GLU A 216 -31.00 -14.46 4.99
CA GLU A 216 -30.71 -15.65 5.83
C GLU A 216 -31.80 -15.91 6.85
N LEU A 217 -32.33 -14.87 7.49
CA LEU A 217 -33.48 -15.01 8.41
C LEU A 217 -34.71 -15.56 7.71
N LYS A 218 -35.09 -15.01 6.54
CA LYS A 218 -36.22 -15.49 5.75
C LYS A 218 -36.01 -16.93 5.30
N GLU A 219 -34.84 -17.32 4.87
CA GLU A 219 -34.52 -18.71 4.50
C GLU A 219 -34.66 -19.66 5.69
N THR A 220 -34.21 -19.22 6.88
CA THR A 220 -34.33 -20.01 8.10
C THR A 220 -35.81 -20.19 8.52
N GLU A 221 -36.62 -19.11 8.48
CA GLU A 221 -38.04 -19.16 8.75
C GLU A 221 -38.82 -20.10 7.78
N LEU A 222 -38.46 -20.04 6.49
CA LEU A 222 -39.04 -20.92 5.48
C LEU A 222 -38.69 -22.40 5.72
N LYS A 223 -37.45 -22.70 6.09
CA LYS A 223 -37.01 -24.06 6.46
C LYS A 223 -37.75 -24.58 7.70
N GLU A 224 -37.91 -23.76 8.73
CA GLU A 224 -38.65 -24.14 9.94
C GLU A 224 -40.15 -24.36 9.64
N ALA A 225 -40.75 -23.49 8.83
CA ALA A 225 -42.15 -23.65 8.39
C ALA A 225 -42.35 -24.95 7.58
N GLY A 226 -41.43 -25.25 6.66
CA GLY A 226 -41.42 -26.50 5.89
C GLY A 226 -41.31 -27.74 6.79
N GLN A 227 -40.41 -27.72 7.79
CA GLN A 227 -40.27 -28.81 8.76
C GLN A 227 -41.54 -28.99 9.63
N ARG A 228 -42.22 -27.91 10.02
CA ARG A 228 -43.46 -27.97 10.77
C ARG A 228 -44.59 -28.60 9.95
N ILE A 229 -44.67 -28.28 8.66
CA ILE A 229 -45.65 -28.87 7.73
C ILE A 229 -45.35 -30.36 7.55
N ALA A 230 -44.09 -30.76 7.29
CA ALA A 230 -43.69 -32.14 7.14
C ALA A 230 -44.03 -32.98 8.38
N ARG A 231 -43.74 -32.50 9.58
CA ARG A 231 -44.10 -33.17 10.84
C ARG A 231 -45.60 -33.35 11.01
N LYS A 232 -46.43 -32.37 10.59
CA LYS A 232 -47.90 -32.49 10.63
C LYS A 232 -48.41 -33.53 9.64
N GLN A 233 -47.82 -33.64 8.46
CA GLN A 233 -48.14 -34.63 7.46
C GLN A 233 -47.78 -36.05 7.94
N ASP A 234 -46.61 -36.24 8.52
CA ASP A 234 -46.20 -37.53 9.09
C ASP A 234 -47.13 -37.98 10.22
N LEU A 235 -47.56 -37.04 11.06
CA LEU A 235 -48.50 -37.32 12.15
C LEU A 235 -49.91 -37.74 11.62
N LEU A 236 -50.38 -37.12 10.53
CA LEU A 236 -51.62 -37.48 9.88
C LEU A 236 -51.59 -38.87 9.21
N ILE A 237 -50.45 -39.21 8.61
CA ILE A 237 -50.21 -40.55 8.01
C ILE A 237 -50.19 -41.64 9.09
N PHE A 238 -49.68 -41.31 10.29
CA PHE A 238 -49.60 -42.27 11.40
C PHE A 238 -50.97 -42.54 12.08
N ILE A 239 -51.93 -41.64 11.95
CA ILE A 239 -53.30 -41.75 12.55
C ILE A 239 -54.28 -42.43 11.61
N LEU A 240 -54.04 -42.56 10.33
CA LEU A 240 -54.81 -43.28 9.32
C LEU A 240 -54.33 -44.74 9.20
#